data_fa65fc53b5d0377b06b5a711d7c79ca6
#
_entry.id   fa65fc53b5d0377b06b5a711d7c79ca6
#
_cell.length_a   1.000
_cell.length_b   1.000
_cell.length_c   1.000
_cell.angle_alpha   90.00
_cell.angle_beta   90.00
_cell.angle_gamma   90.00
#
_symmetry.space_group_name_H-M   'P 1'
#
loop_
_entity.id
_entity.type
_entity.pdbx_description
1 polymer ?
#
loop_
_entity_poly.entity_id
_entity_poly.type
_entity_poly.pdbx_seq_one_letter_code
_entity_poly.pdbx_strand_id
1 'polypeptide(L)'
;KKKLLAAGFVCGTLLFAASAAQQIGITINPSTAKAGFLTAMYVVLVPVFGLFLGRKGNAQLWISMVVAVLGLYLLCMKNGFGSIESSDWLLLSCAVLFSFQIIAVDHFSPQVDGVRLSLAEFLVVSVESTAAALLFETPSAAQFAENALPILYCGIMSSGVAYTLQILGQRDLNPAIASLIMCLESVFSALGGWMLLHQNLSAREVFGCVLIFAAVVLAQLPLEMLHRVKKAS
;
A
#
# COMPACT_ATOMS: atom_id res chain seq x y z
N LYS A 1 -25.46 -8.63 -8.41
CA LYS A 1 -24.83 -9.76 -7.70
C LYS A 1 -23.62 -10.29 -8.46
N LYS A 2 -23.71 -10.64 -9.77
CA LYS A 2 -22.59 -11.20 -10.56
C LYS A 2 -21.37 -10.26 -10.60
N LYS A 3 -21.58 -8.94 -10.80
CA LYS A 3 -20.49 -7.94 -10.79
C LYS A 3 -19.79 -7.86 -9.44
N LEU A 4 -20.52 -7.91 -8.34
CA LEU A 4 -19.95 -7.87 -6.99
C LEU A 4 -19.08 -9.10 -6.71
N LEU A 5 -19.53 -10.30 -7.11
CA LEU A 5 -18.75 -11.52 -6.95
C LEU A 5 -17.48 -11.50 -7.81
N ALA A 6 -17.57 -11.05 -9.07
CA ALA A 6 -16.39 -10.90 -9.93
C ALA A 6 -15.41 -9.86 -9.38
N ALA A 7 -15.91 -8.72 -8.91
CA ALA A 7 -15.10 -7.68 -8.30
C ALA A 7 -14.38 -8.18 -7.03
N GLY A 8 -15.14 -8.82 -6.11
CA GLY A 8 -14.57 -9.40 -4.90
C GLY A 8 -13.53 -10.48 -5.17
N PHE A 9 -13.78 -11.34 -6.18
CA PHE A 9 -12.82 -12.37 -6.58
C PHE A 9 -11.53 -11.75 -7.14
N VAL A 10 -11.62 -10.81 -8.08
CA VAL A 10 -10.43 -10.18 -8.68
C VAL A 10 -9.65 -9.39 -7.65
N CYS A 11 -10.31 -8.52 -6.88
CA CYS A 11 -9.64 -7.72 -5.85
C CYS A 11 -9.05 -8.62 -4.75
N GLY A 12 -9.81 -9.63 -4.28
CA GLY A 12 -9.39 -10.54 -3.22
C GLY A 12 -8.19 -11.39 -3.60
N THR A 13 -8.21 -12.00 -4.79
CA THR A 13 -7.08 -12.82 -5.28
C THR A 13 -5.82 -11.96 -5.47
N LEU A 14 -5.96 -10.73 -6.00
CA LEU A 14 -4.81 -9.82 -6.12
C LEU A 14 -4.26 -9.43 -4.74
N LEU A 15 -5.14 -9.13 -3.79
CA LEU A 15 -4.76 -8.79 -2.42
C LEU A 15 -4.08 -9.98 -1.72
N PHE A 16 -4.65 -11.19 -1.84
CA PHE A 16 -4.04 -12.39 -1.29
C PHE A 16 -2.65 -12.64 -1.88
N ALA A 17 -2.52 -12.61 -3.20
CA ALA A 17 -1.24 -12.84 -3.88
C ALA A 17 -0.18 -11.80 -3.50
N ALA A 18 -0.56 -10.51 -3.41
CA ALA A 18 0.32 -9.44 -2.98
C ALA A 18 0.79 -9.64 -1.53
N SER A 19 -0.15 -9.93 -0.61
CA SER A 19 0.16 -10.15 0.80
C SER A 19 1.01 -11.40 1.02
N ALA A 20 0.74 -12.48 0.30
CA ALA A 20 1.53 -13.70 0.34
C ALA A 20 2.97 -13.45 -0.15
N ALA A 21 3.15 -12.76 -1.28
CA ALA A 21 4.48 -12.40 -1.79
C ALA A 21 5.24 -11.52 -0.80
N GLN A 22 4.57 -10.55 -0.16
CA GLN A 22 5.14 -9.70 0.88
C GLN A 22 5.59 -10.51 2.08
N GLN A 23 4.71 -11.38 2.61
CA GLN A 23 4.99 -12.17 3.79
C GLN A 23 6.14 -13.14 3.56
N ILE A 24 6.18 -13.82 2.41
CA ILE A 24 7.30 -14.70 2.05
C ILE A 24 8.59 -13.90 1.91
N GLY A 25 8.55 -12.73 1.26
CA GLY A 25 9.71 -11.85 1.11
C GLY A 25 10.28 -11.40 2.45
N ILE A 26 9.44 -11.00 3.41
CA ILE A 26 9.83 -10.60 4.77
C ILE A 26 10.37 -11.80 5.57
N THR A 27 9.81 -12.99 5.37
CA THR A 27 10.26 -14.20 6.07
C THR A 27 11.67 -14.61 5.63
N ILE A 28 11.99 -14.46 4.33
CA ILE A 28 13.33 -14.76 3.78
C ILE A 28 14.36 -13.73 4.25
N ASN A 29 14.00 -12.44 4.22
CA ASN A 29 14.85 -11.36 4.70
C ASN A 29 14.05 -10.42 5.60
N PRO A 30 14.25 -10.48 6.93
CA PRO A 30 13.46 -9.72 7.90
C PRO A 30 13.77 -8.21 7.92
N SER A 31 14.38 -7.65 6.88
CA SER A 31 14.58 -6.20 6.75
C SER A 31 13.26 -5.50 6.45
N THR A 32 12.48 -5.20 7.49
CA THR A 32 11.18 -4.51 7.38
C THR A 32 11.28 -3.17 6.66
N ALA A 33 12.38 -2.45 6.84
CA ALA A 33 12.62 -1.17 6.17
C ALA A 33 12.77 -1.34 4.64
N LYS A 34 13.56 -2.32 4.19
CA LYS A 34 13.74 -2.62 2.76
C LYS A 34 12.45 -3.16 2.15
N ALA A 35 11.75 -4.03 2.89
CA ALA A 35 10.45 -4.53 2.48
C ALA A 35 9.42 -3.41 2.30
N GLY A 36 9.32 -2.49 3.26
CA GLY A 36 8.43 -1.33 3.18
C GLY A 36 8.75 -0.42 1.99
N PHE A 37 10.04 -0.16 1.71
CA PHE A 37 10.44 0.63 0.55
C PHE A 37 10.06 -0.05 -0.77
N LEU A 38 10.43 -1.34 -0.94
CA LEU A 38 10.18 -2.06 -2.19
C LEU A 38 8.69 -2.26 -2.45
N THR A 39 7.91 -2.58 -1.42
CA THR A 39 6.45 -2.67 -1.55
C THR A 39 5.83 -1.33 -1.92
N ALA A 40 6.28 -0.23 -1.31
CA ALA A 40 5.76 1.12 -1.59
C ALA A 40 6.06 1.59 -3.02
N MET A 41 6.87 0.85 -3.81
CA MET A 41 7.07 1.15 -5.24
C MET A 41 5.76 1.07 -6.06
N TYR A 42 4.68 0.53 -5.51
CA TYR A 42 3.36 0.66 -6.13
C TYR A 42 2.98 2.12 -6.43
N VAL A 43 3.52 3.09 -5.69
CA VAL A 43 3.29 4.53 -5.94
C VAL A 43 3.76 4.96 -7.34
N VAL A 44 4.80 4.33 -7.86
CA VAL A 44 5.31 4.56 -9.23
C VAL A 44 4.57 3.68 -10.23
N LEU A 45 4.32 2.42 -9.86
CA LEU A 45 3.74 1.43 -10.76
C LEU A 45 2.27 1.73 -11.09
N VAL A 46 1.48 2.21 -10.12
CA VAL A 46 0.05 2.54 -10.35
C VAL A 46 -0.12 3.58 -11.46
N PRO A 47 0.51 4.77 -11.44
CA PRO A 47 0.38 5.72 -12.53
C PRO A 47 1.05 5.24 -13.83
N VAL A 48 2.14 4.47 -13.78
CA VAL A 48 2.76 3.87 -14.97
C VAL A 48 1.77 2.91 -15.65
N PHE A 49 1.16 1.99 -14.91
CA PHE A 49 0.11 1.12 -15.45
C PHE A 49 -1.14 1.91 -15.89
N GLY A 50 -1.45 2.99 -15.17
CA GLY A 50 -2.52 3.92 -15.55
C GLY A 50 -2.33 4.52 -16.94
N LEU A 51 -1.08 4.82 -17.36
CA LEU A 51 -0.78 5.29 -18.72
C LEU A 51 -1.18 4.26 -19.78
N PHE A 52 -0.88 2.97 -19.55
CA PHE A 52 -1.28 1.89 -20.47
C PHE A 52 -2.80 1.72 -20.55
N LEU A 53 -3.53 2.13 -19.51
CA LEU A 53 -4.99 2.17 -19.48
C LEU A 53 -5.57 3.49 -20.03
N GLY A 54 -4.75 4.32 -20.68
CA GLY A 54 -5.18 5.58 -21.29
C GLY A 54 -5.39 6.74 -20.32
N ARG A 55 -4.98 6.61 -19.05
CA ARG A 55 -5.05 7.69 -18.07
C ARG A 55 -3.89 8.67 -18.27
N LYS A 56 -4.20 9.95 -18.31
CA LYS A 56 -3.17 10.99 -18.45
C LYS A 56 -2.71 11.45 -17.05
N GLY A 57 -1.41 11.36 -16.79
CA GLY A 57 -0.78 12.01 -15.64
C GLY A 57 -0.38 13.46 -16.00
N ASN A 58 -0.56 14.38 -15.05
CA ASN A 58 0.00 15.73 -15.20
C ASN A 58 1.43 15.79 -14.63
N ALA A 59 2.19 16.83 -15.01
CA ALA A 59 3.58 16.97 -14.53
C ALA A 59 3.67 17.07 -13.00
N GLN A 60 2.67 17.67 -12.35
CA GLN A 60 2.58 17.77 -10.89
C GLN A 60 2.54 16.39 -10.22
N LEU A 61 1.75 15.47 -10.76
CA LEU A 61 1.67 14.09 -10.25
C LEU A 61 3.04 13.38 -10.35
N TRP A 62 3.73 13.53 -11.49
CA TRP A 62 5.06 12.92 -11.69
C TRP A 62 6.11 13.50 -10.74
N ILE A 63 6.10 14.83 -10.54
CA ILE A 63 6.97 15.47 -9.55
C ILE A 63 6.67 14.98 -8.14
N SER A 64 5.39 14.91 -7.77
CA SER A 64 4.97 14.39 -6.47
C SER A 64 5.44 12.95 -6.23
N MET A 65 5.37 12.09 -7.26
CA MET A 65 5.89 10.72 -7.17
C MET A 65 7.39 10.69 -6.91
N VAL A 66 8.17 11.47 -7.65
CA VAL A 66 9.62 11.53 -7.43
C VAL A 66 9.95 11.98 -6.01
N VAL A 67 9.25 13.01 -5.51
CA VAL A 67 9.41 13.49 -4.14
C VAL A 67 9.01 12.43 -3.12
N ALA A 68 7.91 11.70 -3.35
CA ALA A 68 7.47 10.61 -2.48
C ALA A 68 8.49 9.46 -2.43
N VAL A 69 9.03 9.04 -3.57
CA VAL A 69 10.05 7.99 -3.66
C VAL A 69 11.34 8.40 -2.93
N LEU A 70 11.76 9.66 -3.09
CA LEU A 70 12.90 10.19 -2.34
C LEU A 70 12.63 10.19 -0.83
N GLY A 71 11.44 10.60 -0.42
CA GLY A 71 11.02 10.55 0.98
C GLY A 71 11.01 9.12 1.54
N LEU A 72 10.44 8.16 0.81
CA LEU A 72 10.47 6.73 1.16
C LEU A 72 11.89 6.19 1.26
N TYR A 73 12.76 6.56 0.32
CA TYR A 73 14.16 6.16 0.37
C TYR A 73 14.87 6.68 1.62
N LEU A 74 14.67 7.95 1.98
CA LEU A 74 15.27 8.53 3.18
C LEU A 74 14.72 7.92 4.46
N LEU A 75 13.43 7.58 4.48
CA LEU A 75 12.76 6.99 5.63
C LEU A 75 13.17 5.52 5.84
N CYS A 76 13.15 4.72 4.78
CA CYS A 76 13.30 3.28 4.89
C CYS A 76 14.75 2.79 4.73
N MET A 77 15.57 3.44 3.89
CA MET A 77 16.86 2.90 3.45
C MET A 77 18.05 3.51 4.21
N LYS A 78 18.18 3.19 5.51
CA LYS A 78 19.24 3.76 6.38
C LYS A 78 20.66 3.50 5.86
N ASN A 79 20.92 2.28 5.37
CA ASN A 79 22.24 1.80 4.95
C ASN A 79 22.38 1.63 3.42
N GLY A 80 21.50 2.27 2.64
CA GLY A 80 21.43 2.05 1.19
C GLY A 80 20.77 0.71 0.81
N PHE A 81 20.83 0.34 -0.47
CA PHE A 81 20.13 -0.86 -0.96
C PHE A 81 20.80 -2.19 -0.56
N GLY A 82 22.07 -2.16 -0.19
CA GLY A 82 22.84 -3.39 0.01
C GLY A 82 22.95 -4.24 -1.26
N SER A 83 23.09 -5.55 -1.09
CA SER A 83 22.99 -6.52 -2.19
C SER A 83 21.54 -6.76 -2.60
N ILE A 84 21.30 -7.01 -3.90
CA ILE A 84 20.00 -7.47 -4.39
C ILE A 84 19.87 -8.96 -4.05
N GLU A 85 18.81 -9.30 -3.35
CA GLU A 85 18.52 -10.66 -2.88
C GLU A 85 17.25 -11.22 -3.54
N SER A 86 17.06 -12.54 -3.45
CA SER A 86 15.85 -13.19 -4.00
C SER A 86 14.56 -12.65 -3.39
N SER A 87 14.60 -12.27 -2.10
CA SER A 87 13.48 -11.63 -1.40
C SER A 87 13.05 -10.29 -2.03
N ASP A 88 13.99 -9.53 -2.62
CA ASP A 88 13.70 -8.25 -3.24
C ASP A 88 12.79 -8.41 -4.47
N TRP A 89 12.98 -9.48 -5.24
CA TRP A 89 12.12 -9.80 -6.38
C TRP A 89 10.70 -10.16 -5.96
N LEU A 90 10.55 -10.85 -4.83
CA LEU A 90 9.22 -11.13 -4.24
C LEU A 90 8.54 -9.84 -3.80
N LEU A 91 9.27 -8.94 -3.13
CA LEU A 91 8.74 -7.64 -2.69
C LEU A 91 8.40 -6.70 -3.86
N LEU A 92 9.18 -6.73 -4.93
CA LEU A 92 8.83 -6.02 -6.16
C LEU A 92 7.60 -6.64 -6.85
N SER A 93 7.49 -7.96 -6.87
CA SER A 93 6.29 -8.66 -7.37
C SER A 93 5.06 -8.29 -6.55
N CYS A 94 5.21 -8.19 -5.22
CA CYS A 94 4.18 -7.67 -4.32
C CYS A 94 3.75 -6.25 -4.72
N ALA A 95 4.69 -5.33 -4.99
CA ALA A 95 4.38 -3.97 -5.43
C ALA A 95 3.60 -3.95 -6.76
N VAL A 96 3.93 -4.83 -7.70
CA VAL A 96 3.18 -5.01 -8.96
C VAL A 96 1.75 -5.49 -8.67
N LEU A 97 1.59 -6.50 -7.82
CA LEU A 97 0.27 -7.07 -7.47
C LEU A 97 -0.60 -6.05 -6.72
N PHE A 98 -0.04 -5.31 -5.76
CA PHE A 98 -0.77 -4.22 -5.11
C PHE A 98 -1.16 -3.11 -6.09
N SER A 99 -0.31 -2.81 -7.08
CA SER A 99 -0.65 -1.84 -8.12
C SER A 99 -1.87 -2.28 -8.93
N PHE A 100 -1.95 -3.55 -9.27
CA PHE A 100 -3.13 -4.11 -9.96
C PHE A 100 -4.35 -4.15 -9.04
N GLN A 101 -4.18 -4.45 -7.74
CA GLN A 101 -5.28 -4.41 -6.77
C GLN A 101 -5.85 -2.99 -6.63
N ILE A 102 -5.00 -1.97 -6.49
CA ILE A 102 -5.42 -0.57 -6.43
C ILE A 102 -6.20 -0.17 -7.69
N ILE A 103 -5.72 -0.56 -8.88
CA ILE A 103 -6.39 -0.29 -10.15
C ILE A 103 -7.71 -1.05 -10.27
N ALA A 104 -7.77 -2.29 -9.79
CA ALA A 104 -8.98 -3.09 -9.78
C ALA A 104 -10.04 -2.50 -8.84
N VAL A 105 -9.65 -2.08 -7.64
CA VAL A 105 -10.54 -1.39 -6.69
C VAL A 105 -11.09 -0.11 -7.32
N ASP A 106 -10.24 0.71 -7.94
CA ASP A 106 -10.68 1.92 -8.65
C ASP A 106 -11.68 1.62 -9.77
N HIS A 107 -11.47 0.53 -10.51
CA HIS A 107 -12.39 0.12 -11.58
C HIS A 107 -13.74 -0.35 -11.04
N PHE A 108 -13.76 -1.13 -9.96
CA PHE A 108 -14.98 -1.77 -9.46
C PHE A 108 -15.73 -0.94 -8.41
N SER A 109 -15.06 -0.15 -7.58
CA SER A 109 -15.68 0.58 -6.48
C SER A 109 -16.79 1.55 -6.91
N PRO A 110 -16.76 2.21 -8.08
CA PRO A 110 -17.89 3.01 -8.54
C PRO A 110 -19.10 2.20 -9.01
N GLN A 111 -18.92 0.90 -9.31
CA GLN A 111 -19.93 0.04 -9.90
C GLN A 111 -20.72 -0.78 -8.87
N VAL A 112 -20.21 -0.88 -7.63
CA VAL A 112 -20.78 -1.68 -6.56
C VAL A 112 -20.73 -0.92 -5.23
N ASP A 113 -21.45 -1.40 -4.25
CA ASP A 113 -21.35 -0.85 -2.89
C ASP A 113 -19.99 -1.19 -2.28
N GLY A 114 -19.25 -0.19 -1.81
CA GLY A 114 -17.86 -0.32 -1.35
C GLY A 114 -17.73 -1.24 -0.12
N VAL A 115 -18.69 -1.19 0.81
CA VAL A 115 -18.67 -2.06 2.00
C VAL A 115 -18.92 -3.52 1.60
N ARG A 116 -19.83 -3.75 0.65
CA ARG A 116 -20.08 -5.09 0.12
C ARG A 116 -18.91 -5.59 -0.70
N LEU A 117 -18.20 -4.71 -1.41
CA LEU A 117 -17.00 -5.06 -2.13
C LEU A 117 -15.90 -5.51 -1.17
N SER A 118 -15.66 -4.75 -0.10
CA SER A 118 -14.73 -5.11 0.97
C SER A 118 -15.06 -6.47 1.57
N LEU A 119 -16.32 -6.72 1.92
CA LEU A 119 -16.75 -8.01 2.45
C LEU A 119 -16.47 -9.16 1.46
N ALA A 120 -16.80 -8.96 0.18
CA ALA A 120 -16.57 -9.98 -0.85
C ALA A 120 -15.07 -10.24 -1.08
N GLU A 121 -14.26 -9.19 -1.09
CA GLU A 121 -12.80 -9.25 -1.20
C GLU A 121 -12.20 -10.06 -0.04
N PHE A 122 -12.56 -9.74 1.20
CA PHE A 122 -12.02 -10.46 2.37
C PHE A 122 -12.55 -11.88 2.54
N LEU A 123 -13.74 -12.19 2.03
CA LEU A 123 -14.20 -13.57 1.96
C LEU A 123 -13.30 -14.40 1.04
N VAL A 124 -12.92 -13.86 -0.12
CA VAL A 124 -11.99 -14.52 -1.05
C VAL A 124 -10.61 -14.67 -0.41
N VAL A 125 -10.05 -13.58 0.15
CA VAL A 125 -8.76 -13.62 0.86
C VAL A 125 -8.78 -14.66 1.98
N SER A 126 -9.85 -14.72 2.78
CA SER A 126 -9.98 -15.69 3.88
C SER A 126 -9.96 -17.14 3.38
N VAL A 127 -10.67 -17.42 2.28
CA VAL A 127 -10.70 -18.78 1.70
C VAL A 127 -9.33 -19.15 1.13
N GLU A 128 -8.71 -18.26 0.36
CA GLU A 128 -7.41 -18.50 -0.26
C GLU A 128 -6.29 -18.63 0.79
N SER A 129 -6.28 -17.75 1.82
CA SER A 129 -5.31 -17.82 2.92
C SER A 129 -5.48 -19.07 3.76
N THR A 130 -6.73 -19.47 4.05
CA THR A 130 -6.99 -20.71 4.80
C THR A 130 -6.54 -21.93 4.00
N ALA A 131 -6.84 -21.98 2.72
CA ALA A 131 -6.38 -23.06 1.85
C ALA A 131 -4.84 -23.12 1.78
N ALA A 132 -4.17 -21.98 1.63
CA ALA A 132 -2.71 -21.91 1.63
C ALA A 132 -2.11 -22.37 2.96
N ALA A 133 -2.65 -21.91 4.09
CA ALA A 133 -2.19 -22.32 5.43
C ALA A 133 -2.33 -23.83 5.63
N LEU A 134 -3.45 -24.43 5.23
CA LEU A 134 -3.65 -25.89 5.36
C LEU A 134 -2.75 -26.72 4.43
N LEU A 135 -2.32 -26.15 3.29
CA LEU A 135 -1.47 -26.86 2.33
C LEU A 135 0.03 -26.72 2.64
N PHE A 136 0.46 -25.58 3.16
CA PHE A 136 1.87 -25.24 3.29
C PHE A 136 2.36 -25.06 4.73
N GLU A 137 1.44 -24.98 5.70
CA GLU A 137 1.74 -24.73 7.11
C GLU A 137 1.14 -25.80 8.02
N THR A 138 1.62 -25.86 9.24
CA THR A 138 1.07 -26.72 10.31
C THR A 138 0.56 -25.84 11.45
N PRO A 139 -0.59 -25.14 11.27
CA PRO A 139 -1.11 -24.25 12.29
C PRO A 139 -1.52 -25.01 13.55
N SER A 140 -1.11 -24.53 14.73
CA SER A 140 -1.48 -25.11 16.01
C SER A 140 -2.43 -24.18 16.79
N ALA A 141 -3.38 -24.77 17.52
CA ALA A 141 -4.30 -24.01 18.37
C ALA A 141 -3.58 -23.19 19.45
N ALA A 142 -2.44 -23.68 19.95
CA ALA A 142 -1.63 -22.97 20.93
C ALA A 142 -1.05 -21.66 20.33
N GLN A 143 -0.50 -21.71 19.12
CA GLN A 143 0.01 -20.51 18.42
C GLN A 143 -1.08 -19.47 18.19
N PHE A 144 -2.30 -19.89 17.82
CA PHE A 144 -3.43 -18.98 17.69
C PHE A 144 -3.81 -18.32 19.02
N ALA A 145 -3.81 -19.08 20.12
CA ALA A 145 -4.15 -18.55 21.44
C ALA A 145 -3.10 -17.54 21.93
N GLU A 146 -1.81 -17.84 21.74
CA GLU A 146 -0.70 -16.97 22.13
C GLU A 146 -0.70 -15.65 21.32
N ASN A 147 -1.10 -15.69 20.05
CA ASN A 147 -1.11 -14.53 19.14
C ASN A 147 -2.53 -13.97 18.90
N ALA A 148 -3.50 -14.31 19.74
CA ALA A 148 -4.90 -13.91 19.53
C ALA A 148 -5.09 -12.40 19.42
N LEU A 149 -4.42 -11.60 20.25
CA LEU A 149 -4.53 -10.15 20.24
C LEU A 149 -3.99 -9.51 18.96
N PRO A 150 -2.76 -9.79 18.48
CA PRO A 150 -2.28 -9.35 17.18
C PRO A 150 -3.17 -9.80 16.02
N ILE A 151 -3.65 -11.04 16.03
CA ILE A 151 -4.53 -11.58 14.98
C ILE A 151 -5.85 -10.82 14.93
N LEU A 152 -6.49 -10.57 16.07
CA LEU A 152 -7.73 -9.80 16.16
C LEU A 152 -7.52 -8.35 15.73
N TYR A 153 -6.42 -7.73 16.14
CA TYR A 153 -6.10 -6.37 15.73
C TYR A 153 -5.92 -6.28 14.21
N CYS A 154 -5.13 -7.16 13.61
CA CYS A 154 -4.92 -7.20 12.16
C CYS A 154 -6.22 -7.52 11.40
N GLY A 155 -7.04 -8.47 11.90
CA GLY A 155 -8.29 -8.83 11.26
C GLY A 155 -9.34 -7.72 11.32
N ILE A 156 -9.52 -7.08 12.47
CA ILE A 156 -10.56 -6.06 12.66
C ILE A 156 -10.07 -4.68 12.16
N MET A 157 -8.93 -4.20 12.65
CA MET A 157 -8.49 -2.83 12.38
C MET A 157 -7.82 -2.69 11.02
N SER A 158 -6.87 -3.55 10.68
CA SER A 158 -6.18 -3.48 9.40
C SER A 158 -7.07 -3.98 8.25
N SER A 159 -7.56 -5.22 8.33
CA SER A 159 -8.36 -5.80 7.26
C SER A 159 -9.79 -5.22 7.24
N GLY A 160 -10.51 -5.28 8.33
CA GLY A 160 -11.93 -4.86 8.40
C GLY A 160 -12.10 -3.36 8.20
N VAL A 161 -11.40 -2.53 8.96
CA VAL A 161 -11.60 -1.07 8.94
C VAL A 161 -10.75 -0.41 7.85
N ALA A 162 -9.43 -0.58 7.87
CA ALA A 162 -8.54 0.20 7.00
C ALA A 162 -8.77 -0.08 5.51
N TYR A 163 -8.85 -1.33 5.09
CA TYR A 163 -9.12 -1.64 3.68
C TYR A 163 -10.54 -1.27 3.24
N THR A 164 -11.54 -1.37 4.13
CA THR A 164 -12.88 -0.85 3.80
C THR A 164 -12.84 0.66 3.55
N LEU A 165 -12.14 1.42 4.41
CA LEU A 165 -11.94 2.85 4.22
C LEU A 165 -11.12 3.16 2.96
N GLN A 166 -10.14 2.32 2.62
CA GLN A 166 -9.38 2.43 1.38
C GLN A 166 -10.32 2.32 0.15
N ILE A 167 -11.16 1.28 0.10
CA ILE A 167 -12.11 1.08 -1.02
C ILE A 167 -13.08 2.26 -1.14
N LEU A 168 -13.61 2.74 0.00
CA LEU A 168 -14.52 3.88 0.02
C LEU A 168 -13.82 5.17 -0.42
N GLY A 169 -12.60 5.41 0.07
CA GLY A 169 -11.81 6.59 -0.28
C GLY A 169 -11.31 6.60 -1.72
N GLN A 170 -11.02 5.42 -2.30
CA GLN A 170 -10.57 5.33 -3.69
C GLN A 170 -11.69 5.56 -4.71
N ARG A 171 -12.95 5.42 -4.33
CA ARG A 171 -14.10 5.45 -5.24
C ARG A 171 -14.16 6.71 -6.11
N ASP A 172 -13.81 7.86 -5.54
CA ASP A 172 -13.90 9.16 -6.19
C ASP A 172 -12.53 9.81 -6.44
N LEU A 173 -11.43 9.07 -6.21
CA LEU A 173 -10.07 9.54 -6.37
C LEU A 173 -9.40 8.92 -7.60
N ASN A 174 -8.47 9.68 -8.21
CA ASN A 174 -7.56 9.11 -9.18
C ASN A 174 -6.65 8.07 -8.47
N PRO A 175 -6.48 6.84 -8.99
CA PRO A 175 -5.69 5.79 -8.34
C PRO A 175 -4.23 6.17 -8.10
N ALA A 176 -3.65 7.03 -8.94
CA ALA A 176 -2.30 7.55 -8.73
C ALA A 176 -2.23 8.51 -7.52
N ILE A 177 -3.27 9.30 -7.26
CA ILE A 177 -3.36 10.13 -6.05
C ILE A 177 -3.62 9.23 -4.83
N ALA A 178 -4.50 8.24 -4.96
CA ALA A 178 -4.76 7.28 -3.90
C ALA A 178 -3.47 6.55 -3.49
N SER A 179 -2.66 6.07 -4.43
CA SER A 179 -1.37 5.41 -4.14
C SER A 179 -0.38 6.33 -3.42
N LEU A 180 -0.35 7.62 -3.76
CA LEU A 180 0.46 8.61 -3.03
C LEU A 180 -0.02 8.81 -1.58
N ILE A 181 -1.34 8.90 -1.36
CA ILE A 181 -1.91 9.02 -0.02
C ILE A 181 -1.57 7.77 0.81
N MET A 182 -1.64 6.59 0.21
CA MET A 182 -1.29 5.33 0.87
C MET A 182 0.18 5.29 1.31
N CYS A 183 1.11 6.01 0.66
CA CYS A 183 2.49 6.13 1.14
C CYS A 183 2.61 6.77 2.52
N LEU A 184 1.59 7.51 3.00
CA LEU A 184 1.53 8.00 4.38
C LEU A 184 1.51 6.87 5.42
N GLU A 185 1.16 5.64 5.03
CA GLU A 185 1.30 4.46 5.87
C GLU A 185 2.70 4.34 6.45
N SER A 186 3.75 4.55 5.63
CA SER A 186 5.14 4.53 6.08
C SER A 186 5.44 5.65 7.08
N VAL A 187 4.86 6.83 6.92
CA VAL A 187 5.00 7.95 7.86
C VAL A 187 4.33 7.62 9.19
N PHE A 188 3.07 7.14 9.15
CA PHE A 188 2.35 6.75 10.37
C PHE A 188 2.99 5.56 11.07
N SER A 189 3.55 4.60 10.33
CA SER A 189 4.32 3.48 10.89
C SER A 189 5.55 3.98 11.64
N ALA A 190 6.30 4.93 11.07
CA ALA A 190 7.47 5.54 11.72
C ALA A 190 7.07 6.33 12.97
N LEU A 191 5.99 7.12 12.91
CA LEU A 191 5.46 7.85 14.07
C LEU A 191 4.96 6.89 15.16
N GLY A 192 4.27 5.81 14.78
CA GLY A 192 3.83 4.77 15.71
C GLY A 192 5.00 4.08 16.40
N GLY A 193 6.05 3.74 15.66
CA GLY A 193 7.30 3.19 16.20
C GLY A 193 7.98 4.16 17.21
N TRP A 194 7.99 5.44 16.90
CA TRP A 194 8.52 6.47 17.81
C TRP A 194 7.66 6.61 19.07
N MET A 195 6.33 6.71 18.93
CA MET A 195 5.44 6.97 20.07
C MET A 195 5.22 5.74 20.96
N LEU A 196 5.04 4.55 20.35
CA LEU A 196 4.63 3.33 21.08
C LEU A 196 5.83 2.45 21.46
N LEU A 197 6.85 2.40 20.62
CA LEU A 197 8.02 1.55 20.80
C LEU A 197 9.26 2.34 21.26
N HIS A 198 9.10 3.65 21.50
CA HIS A 198 10.19 4.56 21.89
C HIS A 198 11.43 4.50 20.97
N GLN A 199 11.21 4.22 19.68
CA GLN A 199 12.27 4.21 18.67
C GLN A 199 12.71 5.64 18.36
N ASN A 200 14.01 5.89 18.32
CA ASN A 200 14.52 7.20 17.94
C ASN A 200 14.50 7.37 16.43
N LEU A 201 13.79 8.41 15.97
CA LEU A 201 13.83 8.82 14.56
C LEU A 201 15.06 9.71 14.34
N SER A 202 15.87 9.35 13.36
CA SER A 202 16.98 10.18 12.90
C SER A 202 16.46 11.40 12.13
N ALA A 203 17.25 12.46 12.05
CA ALA A 203 16.91 13.65 11.24
C ALA A 203 16.62 13.29 9.76
N ARG A 204 17.30 12.28 9.23
CA ARG A 204 17.07 11.76 7.87
C ARG A 204 15.66 11.15 7.73
N GLU A 205 15.22 10.35 8.69
CA GLU A 205 13.89 9.72 8.68
C GLU A 205 12.78 10.78 8.82
N VAL A 206 12.97 11.75 9.71
CA VAL A 206 12.04 12.89 9.86
C VAL A 206 11.93 13.67 8.54
N PHE A 207 13.06 13.95 7.90
CA PHE A 207 13.05 14.64 6.60
C PHE A 207 12.36 13.80 5.52
N GLY A 208 12.53 12.47 5.53
CA GLY A 208 11.79 11.53 4.67
C GLY A 208 10.27 11.62 4.87
N CYS A 209 9.81 11.64 6.13
CA CYS A 209 8.39 11.82 6.46
C CYS A 209 7.85 13.16 5.93
N VAL A 210 8.59 14.25 6.10
CA VAL A 210 8.20 15.58 5.60
C VAL A 210 8.09 15.58 4.07
N LEU A 211 9.02 14.94 3.36
CA LEU A 211 8.97 14.83 1.90
C LEU A 211 7.75 14.04 1.42
N ILE A 212 7.43 12.90 2.06
CA ILE A 212 6.25 12.11 1.70
C ILE A 212 4.99 12.94 1.90
N PHE A 213 4.86 13.61 3.04
CA PHE A 213 3.71 14.47 3.32
C PHE A 213 3.62 15.63 2.30
N ALA A 214 4.73 16.30 2.01
CA ALA A 214 4.78 17.36 0.99
C ALA A 214 4.39 16.85 -0.41
N ALA A 215 4.80 15.63 -0.77
CA ALA A 215 4.42 15.00 -2.04
C ALA A 215 2.91 14.79 -2.15
N VAL A 216 2.28 14.30 -1.07
CA VAL A 216 0.82 14.11 -1.02
C VAL A 216 0.08 15.44 -1.14
N VAL A 217 0.52 16.46 -0.40
CA VAL A 217 -0.08 17.80 -0.49
C VAL A 217 0.12 18.37 -1.90
N LEU A 218 1.33 18.27 -2.45
CA LEU A 218 1.62 18.76 -3.81
C LEU A 218 0.71 18.10 -4.84
N ALA A 219 0.48 16.79 -4.77
CA ALA A 219 -0.36 16.07 -5.73
C ALA A 219 -1.83 16.52 -5.72
N GLN A 220 -2.30 17.08 -4.61
CA GLN A 220 -3.69 17.51 -4.40
C GLN A 220 -3.92 19.01 -4.63
N LEU A 221 -2.88 19.82 -4.77
CA LEU A 221 -3.02 21.25 -5.01
C LEU A 221 -3.69 21.53 -6.37
N PRO A 222 -4.71 22.42 -6.43
CA PRO A 222 -5.29 22.83 -7.71
C PRO A 222 -4.25 23.52 -8.58
N LEU A 223 -4.13 23.12 -9.86
CA LEU A 223 -3.19 23.69 -10.82
C LEU A 223 -3.30 25.22 -10.93
N GLU A 224 -4.50 25.76 -10.69
CA GLU A 224 -4.76 27.22 -10.71
C GLU A 224 -3.99 27.98 -9.61
N MET A 225 -3.78 27.37 -8.45
CA MET A 225 -2.98 27.98 -7.38
C MET A 225 -1.50 28.08 -7.76
N LEU A 226 -0.95 27.04 -8.43
CA LEU A 226 0.43 27.04 -8.89
C LEU A 226 0.69 28.11 -9.96
N HIS A 227 -0.29 28.36 -10.84
CA HIS A 227 -0.22 29.45 -11.84
C HIS A 227 -0.33 30.84 -11.21
N ARG A 228 -1.05 31.01 -10.09
CA ARG A 228 -1.13 32.30 -9.36
C ARG A 228 0.19 32.65 -8.66
N VAL A 229 0.86 31.69 -8.07
CA VAL A 229 2.16 31.91 -7.41
C VAL A 229 3.22 32.31 -8.45
N LYS A 230 3.19 31.69 -9.66
CA LYS A 230 4.13 32.01 -10.75
C LYS A 230 3.88 33.38 -11.41
N LYS A 231 2.70 33.98 -11.25
CA LYS A 231 2.39 35.34 -11.70
C LYS A 231 2.68 36.42 -10.65
N ALA A 232 2.89 36.02 -9.39
CA ALA A 232 3.16 36.94 -8.27
C ALA A 232 4.67 37.04 -7.92
N SER A 233 5.52 36.20 -8.51
CA SER A 233 6.99 36.27 -8.46
C SER A 233 7.55 36.86 -9.77
#